data_b90fa38e4daf0d370d4efe8e24e6c868
#
_entry.id   b90fa38e4daf0d370d4efe8e24e6c868
#
_cell.length_a   1.000
_cell.length_b   1.000
_cell.length_c   1.000
_cell.angle_alpha   90.00
_cell.angle_beta   90.00
_cell.angle_gamma   90.00
#
_symmetry.space_group_name_H-M   'P 1'
#
loop_
_entity.id
_entity.type
_entity.pdbx_description
1 polymer ?
#
loop_
_entity_poly.entity_id
_entity_poly.type
_entity_poly.pdbx_seq_one_letter_code
_entity_poly.pdbx_strand_id
1 'polypeptide(L)'
;TYNPSIMLSNTRVDKVGVEERVARFQARSIKNEAKRQGLHMVLNMIDLTTLEGKDTPGKVQQMCYKAQHLHDSLAGLPTVAAVCVYPSMVAVARKALGNSSVKIASVSTAFPSGQSTREIKLADTKFAVEEGADEIDMVISRGKFLEGEYSFVFDEIAAIKEACGKARLKVILETGELCTLDHVRMASDIAIHAGADFIKTSTGKIQPAATMQVTYTMLMAIKDYYDQTGIMIGMKPAGGISTAKL
;
A
#
# COMPACT_ATOMS: atom_id res chain seq x y z
N THR A 1 -26.08 2.70 -4.64
CA THR A 1 -25.18 3.51 -3.77
C THR A 1 -24.61 2.58 -2.72
N TYR A 2 -23.30 2.49 -2.62
CA TYR A 2 -22.62 1.70 -1.60
C TYR A 2 -22.94 2.27 -0.21
N ASN A 3 -23.49 1.44 0.67
CA ASN A 3 -23.70 1.82 2.07
C ASN A 3 -22.86 0.90 2.95
N PRO A 4 -21.73 1.39 3.50
CA PRO A 4 -20.81 0.59 4.29
C PRO A 4 -21.50 -0.11 5.46
N SER A 5 -22.37 0.59 6.17
CA SER A 5 -23.00 0.07 7.38
C SER A 5 -23.93 -1.14 7.14
N ILE A 6 -24.56 -1.23 5.97
CA ILE A 6 -25.46 -2.34 5.64
C ILE A 6 -24.71 -3.53 5.06
N MET A 7 -23.74 -3.28 4.18
CA MET A 7 -23.02 -4.36 3.48
C MET A 7 -22.00 -5.09 4.38
N LEU A 8 -21.46 -4.40 5.39
CA LEU A 8 -20.38 -4.94 6.22
C LEU A 8 -20.87 -5.66 7.49
N SER A 9 -22.15 -5.51 7.85
CA SER A 9 -22.70 -6.13 9.08
C SER A 9 -22.61 -7.66 9.10
N ASN A 10 -22.44 -8.30 7.94
CA ASN A 10 -22.39 -9.76 7.79
C ASN A 10 -21.06 -10.28 7.22
N THR A 11 -20.02 -9.44 7.13
CA THR A 11 -18.72 -9.90 6.64
C THR A 11 -18.12 -10.89 7.62
N ARG A 12 -17.92 -12.13 7.15
CA ARG A 12 -17.26 -13.20 7.90
C ARG A 12 -16.15 -13.83 7.06
N VAL A 13 -15.01 -14.02 7.67
CA VAL A 13 -13.86 -14.69 7.06
C VAL A 13 -13.66 -16.05 7.72
N ASP A 14 -13.67 -17.09 6.92
CA ASP A 14 -13.29 -18.44 7.38
C ASP A 14 -11.78 -18.47 7.67
N LYS A 15 -11.43 -18.19 8.93
CA LYS A 15 -10.05 -18.15 9.38
C LYS A 15 -9.33 -19.48 9.15
N VAL A 16 -9.99 -20.62 9.41
CA VAL A 16 -9.40 -21.95 9.24
C VAL A 16 -9.10 -22.19 7.76
N GLY A 17 -10.04 -21.89 6.88
CA GLY A 17 -9.85 -22.00 5.43
C GLY A 17 -8.74 -21.09 4.90
N VAL A 18 -8.58 -19.87 5.46
CA VAL A 18 -7.46 -18.98 5.14
C VAL A 18 -6.13 -19.61 5.56
N GLU A 19 -6.02 -20.12 6.79
CA GLU A 19 -4.80 -20.75 7.31
C GLU A 19 -4.40 -21.98 6.48
N GLU A 20 -5.35 -22.86 6.15
CA GLU A 20 -5.12 -24.02 5.30
C GLU A 20 -4.65 -23.63 3.89
N ARG A 21 -5.25 -22.59 3.30
CA ARG A 21 -4.89 -22.12 1.98
C ARG A 21 -3.47 -21.54 1.96
N VAL A 22 -3.13 -20.76 2.97
CA VAL A 22 -1.78 -20.21 3.16
C VAL A 22 -0.75 -21.34 3.33
N ALA A 23 -1.05 -22.35 4.16
CA ALA A 23 -0.17 -23.51 4.33
C ALA A 23 0.09 -24.24 3.01
N ARG A 24 -0.91 -24.39 2.14
CA ARG A 24 -0.75 -24.97 0.80
C ARG A 24 0.16 -24.14 -0.10
N PHE A 25 0.11 -22.80 -0.03
CA PHE A 25 1.04 -21.93 -0.78
C PHE A 25 2.46 -22.09 -0.26
N GLN A 26 2.67 -22.11 1.04
CA GLN A 26 3.98 -22.27 1.66
C GLN A 26 4.63 -23.64 1.35
N ALA A 27 3.82 -24.69 1.16
CA ALA A 27 4.30 -26.01 0.79
C ALA A 27 4.78 -26.11 -0.66
N ARG A 28 4.47 -25.12 -1.51
CA ARG A 28 4.90 -25.11 -2.93
C ARG A 28 6.31 -24.56 -3.06
N SER A 29 7.07 -25.12 -3.98
CA SER A 29 8.37 -24.58 -4.38
C SER A 29 8.34 -24.13 -5.83
N ILE A 30 8.92 -22.96 -6.09
CA ILE A 30 9.15 -22.43 -7.43
C ILE A 30 10.63 -22.64 -7.74
N LYS A 31 10.95 -23.23 -8.90
CA LYS A 31 12.33 -23.59 -9.27
C LYS A 31 12.69 -23.08 -10.66
N ASN A 32 13.99 -23.08 -10.94
CA ASN A 32 14.57 -22.78 -12.24
C ASN A 32 14.08 -21.44 -12.83
N GLU A 33 13.68 -21.46 -14.09
CA GLU A 33 13.25 -20.26 -14.83
C GLU A 33 12.03 -19.57 -14.20
N ALA A 34 11.04 -20.33 -13.73
CA ALA A 34 9.88 -19.76 -13.03
C ALA A 34 10.29 -18.97 -11.77
N LYS A 35 11.30 -19.46 -11.03
CA LYS A 35 11.83 -18.73 -9.87
C LYS A 35 12.55 -17.46 -10.29
N ARG A 36 13.36 -17.50 -11.35
CA ARG A 36 14.06 -16.33 -11.89
C ARG A 36 13.07 -15.26 -12.33
N GLN A 37 12.05 -15.63 -13.09
CA GLN A 37 10.99 -14.72 -13.53
C GLN A 37 10.22 -14.14 -12.35
N GLY A 38 9.87 -14.96 -11.36
CA GLY A 38 9.22 -14.50 -10.12
C GLY A 38 10.07 -13.47 -9.36
N LEU A 39 11.38 -13.69 -9.24
CA LEU A 39 12.28 -12.73 -8.59
C LEU A 39 12.38 -11.41 -9.36
N HIS A 40 12.46 -11.44 -10.70
CA HIS A 40 12.43 -10.23 -11.54
C HIS A 40 11.11 -9.47 -11.37
N MET A 41 9.99 -10.18 -11.32
CA MET A 41 8.67 -9.59 -11.08
C MET A 41 8.62 -8.91 -9.70
N VAL A 42 9.12 -9.56 -8.65
CA VAL A 42 9.17 -8.99 -7.30
C VAL A 42 10.02 -7.72 -7.29
N LEU A 43 11.22 -7.71 -7.91
CA LEU A 43 12.04 -6.51 -8.02
C LEU A 43 11.29 -5.34 -8.66
N ASN A 44 10.55 -5.61 -9.74
CA ASN A 44 9.77 -4.59 -10.45
C ASN A 44 8.48 -4.16 -9.72
N MET A 45 8.16 -4.76 -8.58
CA MET A 45 7.03 -4.42 -7.71
C MET A 45 7.44 -3.71 -6.42
N ILE A 46 8.75 -3.55 -6.15
CA ILE A 46 9.25 -2.94 -4.91
C ILE A 46 8.98 -1.43 -4.93
N ASP A 47 8.49 -0.89 -3.81
CA ASP A 47 8.63 0.51 -3.47
C ASP A 47 9.82 0.65 -2.52
N LEU A 48 10.93 1.18 -3.02
CA LEU A 48 12.11 1.41 -2.21
C LEU A 48 11.85 2.60 -1.28
N THR A 49 11.88 2.36 0.02
CA THR A 49 11.24 3.25 1.00
C THR A 49 12.23 3.80 2.01
N THR A 50 12.14 5.10 2.31
CA THR A 50 12.73 5.72 3.48
C THR A 50 11.74 6.70 4.10
N LEU A 51 11.38 6.47 5.38
CA LEU A 51 10.36 7.22 6.11
C LEU A 51 10.84 7.47 7.55
N GLU A 52 12.00 8.09 7.65
CA GLU A 52 12.63 8.40 8.94
C GLU A 52 12.73 9.92 9.14
N GLY A 53 12.54 10.39 10.36
CA GLY A 53 12.65 11.82 10.67
C GLY A 53 14.04 12.42 10.39
N LYS A 54 15.06 11.56 10.26
CA LYS A 54 16.44 11.94 9.90
C LYS A 54 16.75 11.87 8.40
N ASP A 55 15.76 11.65 7.54
CA ASP A 55 16.00 11.57 6.10
C ASP A 55 16.46 12.93 5.56
N THR A 56 17.50 12.88 4.74
CA THR A 56 18.11 14.04 4.11
C THR A 56 17.97 13.98 2.59
N PRO A 57 18.04 15.13 1.88
CA PRO A 57 18.06 15.15 0.42
C PRO A 57 19.12 14.21 -0.18
N GLY A 58 20.32 14.16 0.38
CA GLY A 58 21.40 13.28 -0.09
C GLY A 58 21.03 11.80 0.03
N LYS A 59 20.40 11.40 1.13
CA LYS A 59 19.93 10.01 1.32
C LYS A 59 18.85 9.64 0.29
N VAL A 60 17.91 10.56 0.03
CA VAL A 60 16.85 10.34 -0.97
C VAL A 60 17.43 10.25 -2.38
N GLN A 61 18.40 11.12 -2.74
CA GLN A 61 19.11 11.06 -4.03
C GLN A 61 19.82 9.72 -4.22
N GLN A 62 20.52 9.23 -3.19
CA GLN A 62 21.18 7.92 -3.23
C GLN A 62 20.17 6.78 -3.39
N MET A 63 19.04 6.85 -2.70
CA MET A 63 17.95 5.87 -2.85
C MET A 63 17.38 5.88 -4.27
N CYS A 64 17.18 7.06 -4.87
CA CYS A 64 16.71 7.20 -6.26
C CYS A 64 17.71 6.61 -7.26
N TYR A 65 19.01 6.81 -7.04
CA TYR A 65 20.05 6.16 -7.85
C TYR A 65 19.95 4.63 -7.75
N LYS A 66 19.89 4.10 -6.51
CA LYS A 66 19.72 2.66 -6.28
C LYS A 66 18.43 2.10 -6.90
N ALA A 67 17.34 2.86 -6.91
CA ALA A 67 16.07 2.44 -7.50
C ALA A 67 16.19 2.17 -9.01
N GLN A 68 17.09 2.86 -9.70
CA GLN A 68 17.36 2.73 -11.13
C GLN A 68 18.49 1.74 -11.43
N HIS A 69 19.43 1.57 -10.51
CA HIS A 69 20.65 0.77 -10.65
C HIS A 69 20.74 -0.23 -9.49
N LEU A 70 19.96 -1.32 -9.57
CA LEU A 70 19.87 -2.29 -8.46
C LEU A 70 21.18 -3.01 -8.19
N HIS A 71 21.97 -3.29 -9.24
CA HIS A 71 23.26 -3.96 -9.11
C HIS A 71 24.13 -3.76 -10.36
N ASP A 72 25.30 -3.19 -10.19
CA ASP A 72 26.18 -2.78 -11.31
C ASP A 72 26.74 -3.94 -12.12
N SER A 73 26.93 -5.12 -11.51
CA SER A 73 27.52 -6.29 -12.18
C SER A 73 26.50 -7.27 -12.76
N LEU A 74 25.19 -7.01 -12.62
CA LEU A 74 24.10 -7.86 -13.15
C LEU A 74 23.32 -7.10 -14.22
N ALA A 75 23.61 -7.43 -15.48
CA ALA A 75 22.86 -6.86 -16.60
C ALA A 75 21.41 -7.40 -16.66
N GLY A 76 20.48 -6.57 -17.15
CA GLY A 76 19.11 -6.98 -17.42
C GLY A 76 18.18 -7.03 -16.19
N LEU A 77 18.62 -6.48 -15.04
CA LEU A 77 17.71 -6.29 -13.92
C LEU A 77 16.67 -5.18 -14.19
N PRO A 78 15.41 -5.36 -13.80
CA PRO A 78 14.41 -4.29 -13.89
C PRO A 78 14.71 -3.17 -12.88
N THR A 79 14.13 -2.00 -13.07
CA THR A 79 14.03 -0.98 -12.00
C THR A 79 13.03 -1.42 -10.94
N VAL A 80 13.04 -0.77 -9.78
CA VAL A 80 11.91 -0.88 -8.83
C VAL A 80 10.67 -0.17 -9.38
N ALA A 81 9.49 -0.43 -8.80
CA ALA A 81 8.26 0.23 -9.18
C ALA A 81 8.26 1.71 -8.78
N ALA A 82 8.63 2.00 -7.55
CA ALA A 82 8.60 3.35 -6.99
C ALA A 82 9.68 3.57 -5.93
N VAL A 83 9.92 4.83 -5.61
CA VAL A 83 10.51 5.26 -4.35
C VAL A 83 9.41 5.83 -3.47
N CYS A 84 9.45 5.56 -2.16
CA CYS A 84 8.46 6.06 -1.21
C CYS A 84 9.13 6.95 -0.17
N VAL A 85 8.63 8.18 -0.03
CA VAL A 85 9.22 9.23 0.80
C VAL A 85 8.15 10.05 1.53
N TYR A 86 8.57 10.91 2.46
CA TYR A 86 7.70 11.95 3.02
C TYR A 86 7.41 13.06 2.01
N PRO A 87 6.29 13.81 2.14
CA PRO A 87 5.90 14.88 1.21
C PRO A 87 7.02 15.89 0.94
N SER A 88 7.74 16.31 1.98
CA SER A 88 8.85 17.27 1.88
C SER A 88 10.05 16.79 1.03
N MET A 89 10.12 15.50 0.71
CA MET A 89 11.18 14.90 -0.09
C MET A 89 10.75 14.54 -1.53
N VAL A 90 9.49 14.79 -1.89
CA VAL A 90 8.95 14.45 -3.22
C VAL A 90 9.67 15.22 -4.32
N ALA A 91 9.83 16.54 -4.19
CA ALA A 91 10.55 17.35 -5.17
C ALA A 91 12.02 16.92 -5.34
N VAL A 92 12.68 16.52 -4.23
CA VAL A 92 14.05 15.97 -4.26
C VAL A 92 14.10 14.68 -5.07
N ALA A 93 13.17 13.76 -4.81
CA ALA A 93 13.07 12.50 -5.54
C ALA A 93 12.75 12.73 -7.02
N ARG A 94 11.82 13.65 -7.34
CA ARG A 94 11.47 14.00 -8.72
C ARG A 94 12.67 14.51 -9.50
N LYS A 95 13.45 15.41 -8.90
CA LYS A 95 14.68 15.91 -9.51
C LYS A 95 15.73 14.81 -9.71
N ALA A 96 15.90 13.91 -8.73
CA ALA A 96 16.89 12.84 -8.78
C ALA A 96 16.53 11.73 -9.79
N LEU A 97 15.24 11.41 -9.96
CA LEU A 97 14.77 10.40 -10.92
C LEU A 97 14.73 10.92 -12.36
N GLY A 98 14.58 12.24 -12.57
CA GLY A 98 14.50 12.84 -13.90
C GLY A 98 13.41 12.18 -14.77
N ASN A 99 13.82 11.64 -15.92
CA ASN A 99 12.94 10.96 -16.89
C ASN A 99 12.79 9.45 -16.64
N SER A 100 13.19 8.94 -15.47
CA SER A 100 13.05 7.53 -15.12
C SER A 100 11.57 7.10 -15.11
N SER A 101 11.33 5.81 -15.40
CA SER A 101 10.01 5.19 -15.25
C SER A 101 9.61 4.91 -13.80
N VAL A 102 10.57 4.98 -12.86
CA VAL A 102 10.34 4.78 -11.42
C VAL A 102 9.38 5.84 -10.91
N LYS A 103 8.30 5.42 -10.25
CA LYS A 103 7.29 6.31 -9.69
C LYS A 103 7.73 6.89 -8.35
N ILE A 104 7.07 7.97 -7.95
CA ILE A 104 7.25 8.57 -6.62
C ILE A 104 5.96 8.38 -5.84
N ALA A 105 6.03 7.57 -4.80
CA ALA A 105 5.01 7.45 -3.79
C ALA A 105 5.31 8.39 -2.63
N SER A 106 4.31 9.09 -2.14
CA SER A 106 4.41 9.91 -0.93
C SER A 106 3.43 9.41 0.12
N VAL A 107 3.90 9.21 1.34
CA VAL A 107 2.98 9.03 2.46
C VAL A 107 2.22 10.33 2.73
N SER A 108 1.03 10.23 3.30
CA SER A 108 0.14 11.36 3.56
C SER A 108 -0.80 11.06 4.72
N THR A 109 -1.69 12.01 5.02
CA THR A 109 -2.77 11.89 6.01
C THR A 109 -2.30 11.64 7.44
N ALA A 110 -1.29 12.42 7.87
CA ALA A 110 -0.64 12.31 9.18
C ALA A 110 0.00 10.94 9.41
N PHE A 111 0.69 10.41 8.39
CA PHE A 111 1.44 9.17 8.51
C PHE A 111 2.48 9.23 9.65
N PRO A 112 2.65 8.18 10.48
CA PRO A 112 2.00 6.87 10.39
C PRO A 112 0.70 6.73 11.18
N SER A 113 0.35 7.70 12.04
CA SER A 113 -0.75 7.54 12.99
C SER A 113 -2.15 7.72 12.39
N GLY A 114 -2.29 8.52 11.35
CA GLY A 114 -3.58 8.93 10.81
C GLY A 114 -4.35 9.90 11.71
N GLN A 115 -3.73 10.40 12.80
CA GLN A 115 -4.37 11.26 13.82
C GLN A 115 -4.21 12.75 13.47
N SER A 116 -5.14 13.26 12.65
CA SER A 116 -5.25 14.68 12.32
C SER A 116 -6.66 15.00 11.82
N THR A 117 -6.96 16.28 11.64
CA THR A 117 -8.22 16.70 11.05
C THR A 117 -8.26 16.40 9.55
N ARG A 118 -9.45 16.30 8.99
CA ARG A 118 -9.65 16.03 7.55
C ARG A 118 -9.02 17.13 6.68
N GLU A 119 -9.11 18.38 7.11
CA GLU A 119 -8.56 19.54 6.39
C GLU A 119 -7.03 19.43 6.26
N ILE A 120 -6.35 19.07 7.36
CA ILE A 120 -4.89 18.87 7.36
C ILE A 120 -4.50 17.69 6.48
N LYS A 121 -5.23 16.58 6.54
CA LYS A 121 -4.99 15.41 5.69
C LYS A 121 -5.15 15.72 4.20
N LEU A 122 -6.16 16.53 3.84
CA LEU A 122 -6.37 16.98 2.47
C LEU A 122 -5.25 17.93 2.01
N ALA A 123 -4.83 18.86 2.87
CA ALA A 123 -3.73 19.77 2.56
C ALA A 123 -2.40 19.02 2.35
N ASP A 124 -2.09 18.05 3.24
CA ASP A 124 -0.92 17.18 3.14
C ASP A 124 -0.89 16.38 1.82
N THR A 125 -2.04 15.82 1.43
CA THR A 125 -2.20 15.10 0.16
C THR A 125 -1.99 16.01 -1.05
N LYS A 126 -2.63 17.18 -1.08
CA LYS A 126 -2.49 18.15 -2.17
C LYS A 126 -1.06 18.62 -2.32
N PHE A 127 -0.40 18.95 -1.21
CA PHE A 127 1.01 19.32 -1.21
C PHE A 127 1.90 18.24 -1.85
N ALA A 128 1.74 16.97 -1.45
CA ALA A 128 2.52 15.88 -2.04
C ALA A 128 2.29 15.73 -3.56
N VAL A 129 1.04 15.90 -4.01
CA VAL A 129 0.70 15.84 -5.45
C VAL A 129 1.30 17.02 -6.21
N GLU A 130 1.24 18.24 -5.65
CA GLU A 130 1.82 19.46 -6.24
C GLU A 130 3.33 19.37 -6.36
N GLU A 131 4.01 18.77 -5.38
CA GLU A 131 5.45 18.47 -5.42
C GLU A 131 5.83 17.39 -6.44
N GLY A 132 4.85 16.69 -7.03
CA GLY A 132 5.04 15.75 -8.12
C GLY A 132 4.95 14.27 -7.73
N ALA A 133 4.25 13.91 -6.66
CA ALA A 133 3.98 12.50 -6.36
C ALA A 133 3.09 11.86 -7.44
N ASP A 134 3.46 10.66 -7.89
CA ASP A 134 2.65 9.84 -8.80
C ASP A 134 1.63 8.98 -8.03
N GLU A 135 1.92 8.72 -6.76
CA GLU A 135 1.14 7.84 -5.88
C GLU A 135 1.09 8.44 -4.46
N ILE A 136 -0.06 8.32 -3.82
CA ILE A 136 -0.29 8.77 -2.45
C ILE A 136 -0.61 7.57 -1.57
N ASP A 137 0.19 7.37 -0.53
CA ASP A 137 0.01 6.32 0.46
C ASP A 137 -0.66 6.92 1.71
N MET A 138 -1.99 6.95 1.72
CA MET A 138 -2.77 7.44 2.87
C MET A 138 -2.88 6.39 3.97
N VAL A 139 -3.04 6.84 5.21
CA VAL A 139 -3.39 5.99 6.36
C VAL A 139 -4.83 6.26 6.76
N ILE A 140 -5.64 5.20 6.96
CA ILE A 140 -7.02 5.35 7.45
C ILE A 140 -7.06 5.86 8.90
N SER A 141 -8.16 6.50 9.27
CA SER A 141 -8.50 6.81 10.67
C SER A 141 -8.90 5.53 11.41
N ARG A 142 -7.90 4.77 11.89
CA ARG A 142 -8.10 3.45 12.53
C ARG A 142 -9.02 3.52 13.75
N GLY A 143 -8.88 4.56 14.58
CA GLY A 143 -9.76 4.77 15.71
C GLY A 143 -11.22 4.83 15.30
N LYS A 144 -11.53 5.57 14.25
CA LYS A 144 -12.89 5.67 13.68
C LYS A 144 -13.40 4.33 13.15
N PHE A 145 -12.52 3.58 12.47
CA PHE A 145 -12.87 2.23 12.02
C PHE A 145 -13.21 1.30 13.21
N LEU A 146 -12.39 1.31 14.27
CA LEU A 146 -12.59 0.46 15.47
C LEU A 146 -13.81 0.86 16.28
N GLU A 147 -14.22 2.14 16.24
CA GLU A 147 -15.49 2.63 16.81
C GLU A 147 -16.71 2.21 15.99
N GLY A 148 -16.53 1.62 14.80
CA GLY A 148 -17.62 1.27 13.89
C GLY A 148 -18.10 2.41 12.99
N GLU A 149 -17.39 3.55 12.97
CA GLU A 149 -17.68 4.72 12.14
C GLU A 149 -17.26 4.50 10.67
N TYR A 150 -17.77 3.42 10.06
CA TYR A 150 -17.34 2.98 8.72
C TYR A 150 -17.65 4.00 7.62
N SER A 151 -18.77 4.72 7.74
CA SER A 151 -19.11 5.79 6.81
C SER A 151 -18.11 6.94 6.87
N PHE A 152 -17.62 7.30 8.06
CA PHE A 152 -16.57 8.31 8.21
C PHE A 152 -15.30 7.90 7.47
N VAL A 153 -14.87 6.64 7.64
CA VAL A 153 -13.66 6.11 6.98
C VAL A 153 -13.84 6.08 5.46
N PHE A 154 -15.00 5.66 4.97
CA PHE A 154 -15.34 5.68 3.56
C PHE A 154 -15.25 7.10 2.97
N ASP A 155 -15.92 8.07 3.60
CA ASP A 155 -15.96 9.46 3.15
C ASP A 155 -14.58 10.13 3.21
N GLU A 156 -13.75 9.77 4.20
CA GLU A 156 -12.37 10.24 4.30
C GLU A 156 -11.55 9.74 3.11
N ILE A 157 -11.60 8.43 2.81
CA ILE A 157 -10.86 7.84 1.67
C ILE A 157 -11.34 8.44 0.35
N ALA A 158 -12.64 8.60 0.15
CA ALA A 158 -13.21 9.18 -1.07
C ALA A 158 -12.73 10.62 -1.29
N ALA A 159 -12.70 11.43 -0.22
CA ALA A 159 -12.21 12.81 -0.30
C ALA A 159 -10.70 12.88 -0.59
N ILE A 160 -9.90 11.99 0.00
CA ILE A 160 -8.46 11.90 -0.30
C ILE A 160 -8.26 11.42 -1.76
N LYS A 161 -9.06 10.47 -2.25
CA LYS A 161 -9.01 10.04 -3.65
C LYS A 161 -9.28 11.21 -4.61
N GLU A 162 -10.25 12.04 -4.32
CA GLU A 162 -10.51 13.25 -5.10
C GLU A 162 -9.32 14.21 -5.08
N ALA A 163 -8.71 14.43 -3.90
CA ALA A 163 -7.54 15.29 -3.73
C ALA A 163 -6.29 14.77 -4.46
N CYS A 164 -6.18 13.47 -4.72
CA CYS A 164 -5.09 12.88 -5.49
C CYS A 164 -5.08 13.29 -6.97
N GLY A 165 -6.22 13.73 -7.52
CA GLY A 165 -6.32 14.08 -8.94
C GLY A 165 -5.86 12.93 -9.85
N LYS A 166 -4.73 13.09 -10.53
CA LYS A 166 -4.15 12.07 -11.42
C LYS A 166 -3.27 11.04 -10.70
N ALA A 167 -2.85 11.33 -9.47
CA ALA A 167 -2.05 10.40 -8.69
C ALA A 167 -2.90 9.19 -8.24
N ARG A 168 -2.27 8.03 -8.15
CA ARG A 168 -2.92 6.83 -7.64
C ARG A 168 -3.00 6.86 -6.12
N LEU A 169 -4.09 6.38 -5.57
CA LEU A 169 -4.28 6.27 -4.13
C LEU A 169 -4.01 4.84 -3.66
N LYS A 170 -3.04 4.68 -2.74
CA LYS A 170 -2.84 3.46 -1.97
C LYS A 170 -3.35 3.69 -0.54
N VAL A 171 -4.27 2.85 -0.08
CA VAL A 171 -4.88 2.98 1.25
C VAL A 171 -4.23 2.00 2.22
N ILE A 172 -3.49 2.53 3.19
CA ILE A 172 -2.88 1.74 4.26
C ILE A 172 -3.93 1.45 5.32
N LEU A 173 -4.24 0.17 5.49
CA LEU A 173 -5.24 -0.30 6.45
C LEU A 173 -4.68 -0.43 7.87
N GLU A 174 -3.36 -0.60 8.02
CA GLU A 174 -2.64 -0.94 9.27
C GLU A 174 -3.22 -2.19 9.91
N THR A 175 -3.17 -3.27 9.16
CA THR A 175 -3.85 -4.53 9.47
C THR A 175 -3.45 -5.15 10.81
N GLY A 176 -2.26 -4.83 11.33
CA GLY A 176 -1.82 -5.28 12.66
C GLY A 176 -2.64 -4.71 13.82
N GLU A 177 -3.34 -3.59 13.61
CA GLU A 177 -4.22 -2.97 14.61
C GLU A 177 -5.71 -3.30 14.42
N LEU A 178 -6.09 -4.01 13.35
CA LEU A 178 -7.49 -4.35 13.06
C LEU A 178 -7.99 -5.61 13.79
N CYS A 179 -7.16 -6.28 14.56
CA CYS A 179 -7.47 -7.40 15.45
C CYS A 179 -7.94 -8.70 14.78
N THR A 180 -8.79 -8.67 13.77
CA THR A 180 -9.40 -9.85 13.14
C THR A 180 -9.32 -9.83 11.61
N LEU A 181 -9.38 -11.00 10.98
CA LEU A 181 -9.48 -11.07 9.52
C LEU A 181 -10.82 -10.52 9.00
N ASP A 182 -11.88 -10.57 9.79
CA ASP A 182 -13.16 -9.92 9.45
C ASP A 182 -12.96 -8.40 9.30
N HIS A 183 -12.28 -7.75 10.24
CA HIS A 183 -11.96 -6.32 10.16
C HIS A 183 -11.02 -5.99 9.00
N VAL A 184 -10.02 -6.84 8.72
CA VAL A 184 -9.15 -6.68 7.55
C VAL A 184 -9.96 -6.73 6.26
N ARG A 185 -10.90 -7.68 6.15
CA ARG A 185 -11.79 -7.79 5.01
C ARG A 185 -12.69 -6.56 4.89
N MET A 186 -13.34 -6.14 5.98
CA MET A 186 -14.21 -4.95 5.99
C MET A 186 -13.46 -3.69 5.59
N ALA A 187 -12.28 -3.45 6.15
CA ALA A 187 -11.47 -2.29 5.81
C ALA A 187 -11.01 -2.31 4.33
N SER A 188 -10.72 -3.51 3.79
CA SER A 188 -10.41 -3.69 2.37
C SER A 188 -11.60 -3.32 1.48
N ASP A 189 -12.79 -3.83 1.79
CA ASP A 189 -14.00 -3.54 1.04
C ASP A 189 -14.36 -2.05 1.09
N ILE A 190 -14.25 -1.39 2.27
CA ILE A 190 -14.46 0.05 2.41
C ILE A 190 -13.49 0.82 1.51
N ALA A 191 -12.20 0.52 1.58
CA ALA A 191 -11.18 1.24 0.81
C ALA A 191 -11.37 1.09 -0.70
N ILE A 192 -11.66 -0.13 -1.17
CA ILE A 192 -11.90 -0.42 -2.58
C ILE A 192 -13.12 0.36 -3.10
N HIS A 193 -14.25 0.29 -2.39
CA HIS A 193 -15.47 0.97 -2.81
C HIS A 193 -15.40 2.50 -2.67
N ALA A 194 -14.54 3.02 -1.81
CA ALA A 194 -14.27 4.45 -1.69
C ALA A 194 -13.32 4.99 -2.78
N GLY A 195 -12.81 4.12 -3.67
CA GLY A 195 -12.04 4.50 -4.85
C GLY A 195 -10.54 4.33 -4.74
N ALA A 196 -10.04 3.50 -3.81
CA ALA A 196 -8.63 3.14 -3.75
C ALA A 196 -8.17 2.47 -5.05
N ASP A 197 -7.01 2.87 -5.58
CA ASP A 197 -6.35 2.16 -6.68
C ASP A 197 -5.56 0.95 -6.16
N PHE A 198 -5.08 1.04 -4.91
CA PHE A 198 -4.39 -0.02 -4.19
C PHE A 198 -4.86 -0.07 -2.73
N ILE A 199 -4.87 -1.27 -2.16
CA ILE A 199 -4.92 -1.46 -0.71
C ILE A 199 -3.56 -1.95 -0.20
N LYS A 200 -3.09 -1.38 0.92
CA LYS A 200 -1.77 -1.65 1.49
C LYS A 200 -1.92 -2.14 2.93
N THR A 201 -1.13 -3.13 3.32
CA THR A 201 -1.28 -3.74 4.65
C THR A 201 -0.93 -2.78 5.78
N SER A 202 0.25 -2.14 5.71
CA SER A 202 0.88 -1.58 6.91
C SER A 202 1.73 -0.35 6.61
N THR A 203 1.91 0.49 7.63
CA THR A 203 2.89 1.60 7.60
C THR A 203 4.33 1.11 7.67
N GLY A 204 4.57 -0.07 8.24
CA GLY A 204 5.89 -0.58 8.58
C GLY A 204 6.44 -0.03 9.91
N LYS A 205 5.67 0.79 10.63
CA LYS A 205 6.08 1.41 11.91
C LYS A 205 5.59 0.64 13.14
N ILE A 206 4.69 -0.33 12.95
CA ILE A 206 4.20 -1.24 14.00
C ILE A 206 4.29 -2.70 13.57
N GLN A 207 4.19 -3.60 14.54
CA GLN A 207 4.12 -5.04 14.33
C GLN A 207 2.81 -5.61 14.93
N PRO A 208 2.24 -6.69 14.37
CA PRO A 208 2.66 -7.33 13.12
C PRO A 208 2.36 -6.46 11.91
N ALA A 209 3.24 -6.52 10.89
CA ALA A 209 3.03 -5.87 9.60
C ALA A 209 2.35 -6.83 8.60
N ALA A 210 2.86 -6.96 7.36
CA ALA A 210 2.30 -7.89 6.39
C ALA A 210 2.45 -9.35 6.84
N THR A 211 1.35 -10.10 6.82
CA THR A 211 1.34 -11.56 6.98
C THR A 211 0.67 -12.21 5.77
N MET A 212 0.93 -13.49 5.53
CA MET A 212 0.30 -14.20 4.42
C MET A 212 -1.22 -14.31 4.58
N GLN A 213 -1.71 -14.51 5.81
CA GLN A 213 -3.15 -14.59 6.11
C GLN A 213 -3.87 -13.28 5.79
N VAL A 214 -3.29 -12.17 6.23
CA VAL A 214 -3.80 -10.82 5.95
C VAL A 214 -3.75 -10.54 4.45
N THR A 215 -2.61 -10.80 3.80
CA THR A 215 -2.44 -10.61 2.35
C THR A 215 -3.47 -11.43 1.56
N TYR A 216 -3.68 -12.69 1.93
CA TYR A 216 -4.66 -13.55 1.28
C TYR A 216 -6.09 -13.00 1.46
N THR A 217 -6.45 -12.57 2.66
CA THR A 217 -7.78 -11.96 2.94
C THR A 217 -8.01 -10.71 2.09
N MET A 218 -7.01 -9.83 1.96
CA MET A 218 -7.08 -8.65 1.12
C MET A 218 -7.20 -8.99 -0.37
N LEU A 219 -6.46 -10.01 -0.84
CA LEU A 219 -6.58 -10.48 -2.23
C LEU A 219 -7.96 -11.07 -2.53
N MET A 220 -8.62 -11.70 -1.56
CA MET A 220 -9.99 -12.16 -1.73
C MET A 220 -10.98 -10.99 -1.90
N ALA A 221 -10.81 -9.89 -1.14
CA ALA A 221 -11.62 -8.69 -1.34
C ALA A 221 -11.44 -8.10 -2.76
N ILE A 222 -10.18 -8.02 -3.23
CA ILE A 222 -9.87 -7.55 -4.59
C ILE A 222 -10.51 -8.47 -5.64
N LYS A 223 -10.40 -9.79 -5.45
CA LYS A 223 -10.98 -10.77 -6.37
C LYS A 223 -12.50 -10.62 -6.47
N ASP A 224 -13.19 -10.55 -5.34
CA ASP A 224 -14.64 -10.43 -5.30
C ASP A 224 -15.10 -9.12 -5.98
N TYR A 225 -14.38 -8.02 -5.77
CA TYR A 225 -14.64 -6.76 -6.45
C TYR A 225 -14.39 -6.85 -7.96
N TYR A 226 -13.30 -7.50 -8.37
CA TYR A 226 -13.00 -7.73 -9.80
C TYR A 226 -14.07 -8.59 -10.47
N ASP A 227 -14.50 -9.67 -9.82
CA ASP A 227 -15.54 -10.57 -10.35
C ASP A 227 -16.88 -9.83 -10.57
N GLN A 228 -17.16 -8.79 -9.76
CA GLN A 228 -18.38 -8.00 -9.86
C GLN A 228 -18.28 -6.84 -10.85
N THR A 229 -17.10 -6.23 -11.01
CA THR A 229 -16.95 -4.94 -11.71
C THR A 229 -16.03 -5.00 -12.92
N GLY A 230 -15.17 -6.01 -13.01
CA GLY A 230 -14.08 -6.07 -13.99
C GLY A 230 -12.91 -5.10 -13.69
N ILE A 231 -12.95 -4.37 -12.58
CA ILE A 231 -11.91 -3.40 -12.22
C ILE A 231 -10.87 -4.07 -11.31
N MET A 232 -9.61 -4.03 -11.73
CA MET A 232 -8.50 -4.58 -10.96
C MET A 232 -7.93 -3.55 -9.98
N ILE A 233 -7.96 -3.87 -8.69
CA ILE A 233 -7.34 -3.10 -7.62
C ILE A 233 -5.98 -3.71 -7.29
N GLY A 234 -4.97 -2.86 -7.07
CA GLY A 234 -3.64 -3.32 -6.69
C GLY A 234 -3.56 -3.71 -5.21
N MET A 235 -2.59 -4.55 -4.89
CA MET A 235 -2.29 -4.95 -3.51
C MET A 235 -0.83 -4.69 -3.17
N LYS A 236 -0.59 -4.10 -1.99
CA LYS A 236 0.76 -3.80 -1.51
C LYS A 236 0.99 -4.41 -0.12
N PRO A 237 1.62 -5.58 -0.01
CA PRO A 237 2.15 -6.02 1.28
C PRO A 237 3.34 -5.14 1.67
N ALA A 238 3.37 -4.69 2.91
CA ALA A 238 4.39 -3.77 3.41
C ALA A 238 4.79 -4.07 4.86
N GLY A 239 6.04 -3.72 5.19
CA GLY A 239 6.62 -3.90 6.51
C GLY A 239 7.24 -5.27 6.74
N GLY A 240 8.50 -5.26 7.14
CA GLY A 240 9.25 -6.48 7.49
C GLY A 240 9.74 -7.35 6.32
N ILE A 241 9.41 -6.99 5.08
CA ILE A 241 9.82 -7.76 3.89
C ILE A 241 11.20 -7.25 3.44
N SER A 242 12.25 -7.92 3.83
CA SER A 242 13.64 -7.52 3.54
C SER A 242 14.42 -8.51 2.67
N THR A 243 13.90 -9.72 2.49
CA THR A 243 14.55 -10.78 1.70
C THR A 243 13.52 -11.55 0.87
N ALA A 244 13.99 -12.23 -0.18
CA ALA A 244 13.17 -13.16 -0.97
C ALA A 244 12.97 -14.53 -0.27
N LYS A 245 13.61 -14.73 0.86
CA LYS A 245 13.36 -15.86 1.76
C LYS A 245 12.42 -15.40 2.86
N LEU A 246 11.19 -15.78 2.77
CA LEU A 246 10.20 -15.72 3.84
C LEU A 246 9.78 -17.14 4.18
#